data_599e00a3f4e8e41de48e4211b0337c52
#
_entry.id   599e00a3f4e8e41de48e4211b0337c52
#
_cell.length_a   1.000
_cell.length_b   1.000
_cell.length_c   1.000
_cell.angle_alpha   90.00
_cell.angle_beta   90.00
_cell.angle_gamma   90.00
#
_symmetry.space_group_name_H-M   'P 1'
#
loop_
_entity.id
_entity.type
_entity.pdbx_description
1 polymer ?
#
loop_
_entity_poly.entity_id
_entity_poly.type
_entity_poly.pdbx_seq_one_letter_code
_entity_poly.pdbx_strand_id
1 'polypeptide(L)'
;MASERLQKIIAAAGIASRRKAEEMIVSGLVSVNGQIVTELGSKADRERDHIRVNGKLLHGAERHVYVLLNKPRGYVTTVHDPEGRPTVMDLLRGVRARVYPVGRLDYASEGLLLLTNDGELAHGLMRAASHVPKVYLVKVAGKPDASGLEKLRRGLTIPGERNVPAARGEYQAKEMRRGEDAHASDLHASRRQPRIKTAPAKVRVVREAENPWYEVTLTEGKNRQIRKMFEEIGHHVEKIKRVKYGPLVLDVPPGEHRHLSPPEVQKLRGATGTRARF
;
A
#
# COMPACT_ATOMS: atom_id res chain seq x y z
N MET A 1 -15.87 -2.42 -26.54
CA MET A 1 -15.14 -2.61 -25.27
C MET A 1 -14.44 -1.32 -24.86
N ALA A 2 -14.06 -1.17 -23.59
CA ALA A 2 -13.65 0.15 -23.12
C ALA A 2 -12.18 0.41 -23.41
N SER A 3 -11.88 1.49 -24.11
CA SER A 3 -10.53 2.06 -24.25
C SER A 3 -9.93 2.33 -22.86
N GLU A 4 -8.74 1.79 -22.59
CA GLU A 4 -8.00 1.94 -21.32
C GLU A 4 -6.83 2.91 -21.47
N ARG A 5 -6.40 3.53 -20.37
CA ARG A 5 -5.18 4.35 -20.36
C ARG A 5 -3.96 3.52 -20.74
N LEU A 6 -3.15 4.02 -21.65
CA LEU A 6 -2.01 3.31 -22.24
C LEU A 6 -1.01 2.82 -21.18
N GLN A 7 -0.68 3.64 -20.15
CA GLN A 7 0.16 3.21 -19.04
C GLN A 7 -0.44 2.05 -18.21
N LYS A 8 -1.79 1.91 -18.17
CA LYS A 8 -2.44 0.77 -17.50
C LYS A 8 -2.25 -0.51 -18.31
N ILE A 9 -2.36 -0.43 -19.63
CA ILE A 9 -2.15 -1.55 -20.56
C ILE A 9 -0.71 -2.06 -20.48
N ILE A 10 0.27 -1.15 -20.55
CA ILE A 10 1.71 -1.47 -20.46
C ILE A 10 2.05 -2.11 -19.11
N ALA A 11 1.48 -1.59 -18.02
CA ALA A 11 1.70 -2.16 -16.69
C ALA A 11 1.05 -3.54 -16.51
N ALA A 12 -0.12 -3.77 -17.11
CA ALA A 12 -0.80 -5.08 -17.07
C ALA A 12 -0.11 -6.14 -17.95
N ALA A 13 0.66 -5.72 -18.95
CA ALA A 13 1.53 -6.58 -19.74
C ALA A 13 2.87 -6.91 -19.03
N GLY A 14 3.07 -6.47 -17.79
CA GLY A 14 4.27 -6.76 -17.00
C GLY A 14 5.53 -5.95 -17.39
N ILE A 15 5.45 -5.08 -18.40
CA ILE A 15 6.61 -4.36 -18.98
C ILE A 15 7.18 -3.34 -17.99
N ALA A 16 6.33 -2.50 -17.38
CA ALA A 16 6.77 -1.41 -16.52
C ALA A 16 5.75 -1.09 -15.42
N SER A 17 6.12 -0.26 -14.41
CA SER A 17 5.14 0.35 -13.53
C SER A 17 4.34 1.40 -14.30
N ARG A 18 3.14 1.78 -13.82
CA ARG A 18 2.33 2.82 -14.48
C ARG A 18 3.10 4.13 -14.62
N ARG A 19 3.86 4.55 -13.60
CA ARG A 19 4.72 5.74 -13.66
C ARG A 19 5.85 5.59 -14.68
N LYS A 20 6.53 4.44 -14.67
CA LYS A 20 7.59 4.20 -15.66
C LYS A 20 7.04 4.11 -17.09
N ALA A 21 5.84 3.56 -17.26
CA ALA A 21 5.13 3.57 -18.54
C ALA A 21 4.78 5.00 -19.00
N GLU A 22 4.40 5.89 -18.08
CA GLU A 22 4.20 7.31 -18.38
C GLU A 22 5.50 7.98 -18.85
N GLU A 23 6.63 7.72 -18.19
CA GLU A 23 7.95 8.19 -18.65
C GLU A 23 8.28 7.67 -20.05
N MET A 24 8.02 6.38 -20.32
CA MET A 24 8.24 5.77 -21.64
C MET A 24 7.36 6.41 -22.73
N ILE A 25 6.11 6.75 -22.41
CA ILE A 25 5.20 7.45 -23.32
C ILE A 25 5.77 8.83 -23.66
N VAL A 26 6.10 9.63 -22.64
CA VAL A 26 6.66 10.98 -22.84
C VAL A 26 7.97 10.94 -23.64
N SER A 27 8.78 9.90 -23.44
CA SER A 27 10.05 9.70 -24.18
C SER A 27 9.87 9.18 -25.61
N GLY A 28 8.64 9.01 -26.11
CA GLY A 28 8.37 8.54 -27.49
C GLY A 28 8.69 7.07 -27.72
N LEU A 29 8.83 6.25 -26.65
CA LEU A 29 9.16 4.82 -26.74
C LEU A 29 7.92 3.95 -26.97
N VAL A 30 6.73 4.55 -27.05
CA VAL A 30 5.45 3.84 -27.19
C VAL A 30 4.77 4.27 -28.48
N SER A 31 4.31 3.31 -29.25
CA SER A 31 3.47 3.58 -30.43
C SER A 31 2.17 2.77 -30.40
N VAL A 32 1.14 3.34 -30.99
CA VAL A 32 -0.19 2.72 -31.18
C VAL A 32 -0.52 2.79 -32.67
N ASN A 33 -0.78 1.66 -33.31
CA ASN A 33 -1.09 1.54 -34.73
C ASN A 33 -0.01 2.21 -35.62
N GLY A 34 1.25 2.11 -35.22
CA GLY A 34 2.39 2.67 -35.93
C GLY A 34 2.68 4.15 -35.63
N GLN A 35 1.81 4.87 -34.92
CA GLN A 35 2.04 6.25 -34.54
C GLN A 35 2.65 6.36 -33.14
N ILE A 36 3.70 7.17 -33.00
CA ILE A 36 4.32 7.44 -31.69
C ILE A 36 3.35 8.28 -30.84
N VAL A 37 3.17 7.87 -29.60
CA VAL A 37 2.33 8.54 -28.61
C VAL A 37 3.19 9.10 -27.50
N THR A 38 3.12 10.42 -27.29
CA THR A 38 3.87 11.14 -26.23
C THR A 38 2.96 11.80 -25.20
N GLU A 39 1.66 11.88 -25.47
CA GLU A 39 0.68 12.55 -24.62
C GLU A 39 0.27 11.66 -23.44
N LEU A 40 0.38 12.21 -22.22
CA LEU A 40 -0.09 11.55 -21.01
C LEU A 40 -1.63 11.46 -20.99
N GLY A 41 -2.13 10.32 -20.53
CA GLY A 41 -3.58 10.10 -20.49
C GLY A 41 -4.14 9.44 -21.75
N SER A 42 -3.35 9.29 -22.81
CA SER A 42 -3.72 8.57 -24.04
C SER A 42 -4.28 7.20 -23.74
N LYS A 43 -5.27 6.80 -24.52
CA LYS A 43 -6.01 5.55 -24.37
C LYS A 43 -5.83 4.69 -25.61
N ALA A 44 -5.92 3.38 -25.43
CA ALA A 44 -5.94 2.40 -26.52
C ALA A 44 -6.85 1.23 -26.15
N ASP A 45 -7.29 0.50 -27.15
CA ASP A 45 -8.03 -0.75 -27.00
C ASP A 45 -7.05 -1.92 -27.13
N ARG A 46 -6.86 -2.68 -26.05
CA ARG A 46 -5.90 -3.79 -26.00
C ARG A 46 -6.18 -4.88 -27.04
N GLU A 47 -7.42 -5.05 -27.47
CA GLU A 47 -7.83 -6.13 -28.38
C GLU A 47 -7.76 -5.71 -29.86
N ARG A 48 -7.82 -4.42 -30.12
CA ARG A 48 -7.89 -3.87 -31.48
C ARG A 48 -6.64 -3.12 -31.91
N ASP A 49 -5.95 -2.46 -30.95
CA ASP A 49 -4.81 -1.62 -31.27
C ASP A 49 -3.48 -2.38 -31.19
N HIS A 50 -2.63 -2.16 -32.16
CA HIS A 50 -1.26 -2.66 -32.17
C HIS A 50 -0.37 -1.73 -31.32
N ILE A 51 -0.18 -2.07 -30.05
CA ILE A 51 0.62 -1.29 -29.12
C ILE A 51 2.03 -1.84 -29.10
N ARG A 52 3.04 -0.98 -29.32
CA ARG A 52 4.46 -1.34 -29.24
C ARG A 52 5.14 -0.53 -28.15
N VAL A 53 6.09 -1.16 -27.46
CA VAL A 53 6.98 -0.52 -26.49
C VAL A 53 8.41 -0.86 -26.86
N ASN A 54 9.26 0.14 -27.07
CA ASN A 54 10.62 -0.03 -27.63
C ASN A 54 10.62 -0.86 -28.92
N GLY A 55 9.67 -0.61 -29.81
CA GLY A 55 9.50 -1.34 -31.07
C GLY A 55 8.91 -2.76 -30.95
N LYS A 56 8.80 -3.33 -29.75
CA LYS A 56 8.25 -4.67 -29.52
C LYS A 56 6.74 -4.62 -29.33
N LEU A 57 6.01 -5.46 -30.06
CA LEU A 57 4.55 -5.58 -29.92
C LEU A 57 4.20 -6.10 -28.52
N LEU A 58 3.22 -5.49 -27.88
CA LEU A 58 2.66 -6.00 -26.63
C LEU A 58 1.84 -7.24 -26.89
N HIS A 59 2.19 -8.32 -26.22
CA HIS A 59 1.40 -9.54 -26.19
C HIS A 59 0.57 -9.53 -24.92
N GLY A 60 -0.76 -9.53 -25.05
CA GLY A 60 -1.75 -9.78 -24.01
C GLY A 60 -1.46 -9.27 -22.59
N ALA A 61 -2.36 -9.53 -21.64
CA ALA A 61 -2.08 -9.32 -20.22
C ALA A 61 -1.30 -10.52 -19.65
N GLU A 62 -0.33 -10.25 -18.80
CA GLU A 62 0.35 -11.27 -18.01
C GLU A 62 -0.68 -12.01 -17.12
N ARG A 63 -0.50 -13.32 -16.93
CA ARG A 63 -1.35 -14.08 -16.01
C ARG A 63 -1.29 -13.47 -14.62
N HIS A 64 -2.45 -13.34 -13.98
CA HIS A 64 -2.52 -12.82 -12.63
C HIS A 64 -1.88 -13.79 -11.63
N VAL A 65 -1.00 -13.25 -10.80
CA VAL A 65 -0.31 -13.96 -9.72
C VAL A 65 -0.69 -13.33 -8.39
N TYR A 66 -0.95 -14.18 -7.41
CA TYR A 66 -1.37 -13.79 -6.06
C TYR A 66 -0.49 -14.48 -5.05
N VAL A 67 0.21 -13.72 -4.24
CA VAL A 67 1.18 -14.23 -3.26
C VAL A 67 0.83 -13.72 -1.87
N LEU A 68 0.72 -14.62 -0.92
CA LEU A 68 0.67 -14.34 0.51
C LEU A 68 2.09 -14.46 1.05
N LEU A 69 2.61 -13.39 1.61
CA LEU A 69 3.92 -13.31 2.27
C LEU A 69 3.73 -13.09 3.76
N ASN A 70 4.45 -13.81 4.60
CA ASN A 70 4.63 -13.46 6.00
C ASN A 70 5.84 -12.52 6.13
N LYS A 71 5.60 -11.23 5.99
CA LYS A 71 6.64 -10.21 6.06
C LYS A 71 7.30 -10.20 7.45
N PRO A 72 8.60 -10.40 7.59
CA PRO A 72 9.31 -10.20 8.85
C PRO A 72 9.57 -8.70 9.10
N ARG A 73 10.06 -8.36 10.29
CA ARG A 73 10.60 -7.02 10.60
C ARG A 73 11.86 -6.76 9.78
N GLY A 74 12.21 -5.49 9.58
CA GLY A 74 13.44 -5.12 8.88
C GLY A 74 13.35 -5.11 7.36
N TYR A 75 12.17 -5.27 6.78
CA TYR A 75 11.93 -5.18 5.34
C TYR A 75 10.99 -4.03 5.01
N VAL A 76 11.32 -3.24 4.00
CA VAL A 76 10.46 -2.14 3.52
C VAL A 76 9.40 -2.70 2.57
N THR A 77 8.16 -2.26 2.73
CA THR A 77 7.07 -2.63 1.81
C THR A 77 7.08 -1.74 0.58
N THR A 78 7.98 -2.03 -0.34
CA THR A 78 8.14 -1.35 -1.63
C THR A 78 8.68 -2.32 -2.67
N VAL A 79 8.53 -1.98 -3.95
CA VAL A 79 9.15 -2.70 -5.08
C VAL A 79 10.60 -2.30 -5.25
N HIS A 80 10.95 -1.05 -4.92
CA HIS A 80 12.31 -0.51 -4.98
C HIS A 80 12.48 0.50 -3.85
N ASP A 81 13.64 0.45 -3.19
CA ASP A 81 13.99 1.39 -2.13
C ASP A 81 15.23 2.18 -2.55
N PRO A 82 15.15 3.53 -2.64
CA PRO A 82 16.29 4.35 -3.04
C PRO A 82 17.43 4.39 -1.99
N GLU A 83 17.13 4.00 -0.75
CA GLU A 83 18.10 3.94 0.35
C GLU A 83 18.81 2.56 0.43
N GLY A 84 18.48 1.61 -0.47
CA GLY A 84 19.11 0.30 -0.54
C GLY A 84 18.75 -0.65 0.63
N ARG A 85 17.71 -0.36 1.41
CA ARG A 85 17.25 -1.24 2.48
C ARG A 85 16.60 -2.50 1.89
N PRO A 86 16.66 -3.65 2.59
CA PRO A 86 15.95 -4.85 2.19
C PRO A 86 14.46 -4.60 1.97
N THR A 87 13.92 -5.07 0.85
CA THR A 87 12.53 -4.89 0.47
C THR A 87 11.77 -6.21 0.55
N VAL A 88 10.45 -6.16 0.55
CA VAL A 88 9.61 -7.37 0.49
C VAL A 88 9.81 -8.17 -0.80
N MET A 89 10.38 -7.56 -1.85
CA MET A 89 10.67 -8.25 -3.10
C MET A 89 11.82 -9.24 -2.97
N ASP A 90 12.78 -9.00 -2.07
CA ASP A 90 13.94 -9.87 -1.83
C ASP A 90 13.52 -11.21 -1.21
N LEU A 91 12.30 -11.28 -0.64
CA LEU A 91 11.73 -12.49 -0.05
C LEU A 91 10.95 -13.35 -1.06
N LEU A 92 10.73 -12.87 -2.31
CA LEU A 92 9.89 -13.54 -3.31
C LEU A 92 10.70 -14.43 -4.25
N ARG A 93 11.42 -15.40 -3.69
CA ARG A 93 12.19 -16.34 -4.49
C ARG A 93 11.29 -17.19 -5.39
N GLY A 94 11.64 -17.29 -6.69
CA GLY A 94 10.88 -18.09 -7.68
C GLY A 94 9.62 -17.43 -8.24
N VAL A 95 9.20 -16.25 -7.76
CA VAL A 95 8.11 -15.48 -8.35
C VAL A 95 8.64 -14.67 -9.53
N ARG A 96 8.37 -15.13 -10.77
CA ARG A 96 8.84 -14.48 -12.00
C ARG A 96 8.00 -13.30 -12.44
N ALA A 97 6.68 -13.34 -12.12
CA ALA A 97 5.75 -12.30 -12.48
C ALA A 97 6.06 -10.98 -11.74
N ARG A 98 5.80 -9.87 -12.40
CA ARG A 98 5.99 -8.54 -11.83
C ARG A 98 4.85 -8.20 -10.86
N VAL A 99 4.94 -8.70 -9.63
CA VAL A 99 3.98 -8.41 -8.55
C VAL A 99 4.36 -7.15 -7.75
N TYR A 100 3.39 -6.59 -7.03
CA TYR A 100 3.57 -5.46 -6.12
C TYR A 100 2.68 -5.62 -4.88
N PRO A 101 3.06 -5.00 -3.74
CA PRO A 101 2.32 -5.12 -2.49
C PRO A 101 0.93 -4.48 -2.56
N VAL A 102 -0.07 -5.16 -1.99
CA VAL A 102 -1.44 -4.66 -1.77
C VAL A 102 -1.50 -4.00 -0.41
N GLY A 103 -1.32 -2.69 -0.38
CA GLY A 103 -1.14 -1.91 0.84
C GLY A 103 0.25 -2.08 1.42
N ARG A 104 0.42 -1.64 2.66
CA ARG A 104 1.73 -1.63 3.32
C ARG A 104 1.67 -2.19 4.73
N LEU A 105 2.79 -2.72 5.17
CA LEU A 105 3.17 -2.90 6.57
C LEU A 105 4.43 -2.08 6.81
N ASP A 106 4.52 -1.41 7.95
CA ASP A 106 5.69 -0.61 8.32
C ASP A 106 6.93 -1.50 8.46
N TYR A 107 8.11 -0.89 8.43
CA TYR A 107 9.41 -1.56 8.59
C TYR A 107 9.48 -2.44 9.85
N ALA A 108 8.95 -1.93 10.98
CA ALA A 108 8.90 -2.64 12.26
C ALA A 108 7.63 -3.49 12.46
N SER A 109 6.75 -3.62 11.45
CA SER A 109 5.55 -4.45 11.52
C SER A 109 5.73 -5.75 10.76
N GLU A 110 5.04 -6.79 11.22
CA GLU A 110 5.16 -8.16 10.71
C GLU A 110 3.84 -8.68 10.16
N GLY A 111 3.90 -9.83 9.48
CA GLY A 111 2.75 -10.66 9.18
C GLY A 111 2.27 -10.61 7.75
N LEU A 112 1.02 -10.95 7.55
CA LEU A 112 0.40 -11.18 6.26
C LEU A 112 0.46 -9.94 5.36
N LEU A 113 1.19 -10.05 4.26
CA LEU A 113 1.20 -9.09 3.17
C LEU A 113 0.78 -9.81 1.88
N LEU A 114 -0.17 -9.25 1.17
CA LEU A 114 -0.59 -9.73 -0.14
C LEU A 114 0.19 -8.98 -1.22
N LEU A 115 0.68 -9.72 -2.23
CA LEU A 115 1.29 -9.16 -3.43
C LEU A 115 0.60 -9.73 -4.67
N THR A 116 0.42 -8.91 -5.71
CA THR A 116 -0.21 -9.33 -6.97
C THR A 116 0.16 -8.39 -8.11
N ASN A 117 -0.06 -8.84 -9.35
CA ASN A 117 -0.09 -8.01 -10.55
C ASN A 117 -1.53 -7.69 -11.01
N ASP A 118 -2.57 -8.18 -10.30
CA ASP A 118 -3.98 -7.85 -10.54
C ASP A 118 -4.32 -6.47 -9.94
N GLY A 119 -4.26 -5.44 -10.78
CA GLY A 119 -4.51 -4.06 -10.37
C GLY A 119 -5.95 -3.77 -9.95
N GLU A 120 -6.91 -4.52 -10.45
CA GLU A 120 -8.33 -4.34 -10.10
C GLU A 120 -8.59 -4.89 -8.69
N LEU A 121 -8.12 -6.10 -8.42
CA LEU A 121 -8.22 -6.69 -7.09
C LEU A 121 -7.44 -5.87 -6.06
N ALA A 122 -6.20 -5.48 -6.37
CA ALA A 122 -5.37 -4.65 -5.48
C ALA A 122 -6.07 -3.34 -5.12
N HIS A 123 -6.62 -2.63 -6.12
CA HIS A 123 -7.38 -1.40 -5.91
C HIS A 123 -8.64 -1.63 -5.06
N GLY A 124 -9.42 -2.69 -5.37
CA GLY A 124 -10.60 -3.06 -4.61
C GLY A 124 -10.30 -3.32 -3.13
N LEU A 125 -9.21 -4.06 -2.85
CA LEU A 125 -8.79 -4.39 -1.48
C LEU A 125 -8.27 -3.17 -0.69
N MET A 126 -7.68 -2.19 -1.37
CA MET A 126 -7.12 -0.99 -0.73
C MET A 126 -8.13 0.15 -0.54
N ARG A 127 -9.25 0.14 -1.27
CA ARG A 127 -10.28 1.18 -1.12
C ARG A 127 -10.86 1.14 0.29
N ALA A 128 -10.96 2.31 0.94
CA ALA A 128 -11.60 2.43 2.26
C ALA A 128 -13.07 1.97 2.23
N ALA A 129 -13.78 2.27 1.15
CA ALA A 129 -15.18 1.87 0.95
C ALA A 129 -15.41 0.35 0.84
N SER A 130 -14.38 -0.46 0.64
CA SER A 130 -14.51 -1.92 0.61
C SER A 130 -14.58 -2.53 2.01
N HIS A 131 -14.24 -1.78 3.05
CA HIS A 131 -14.28 -2.19 4.46
C HIS A 131 -13.67 -3.58 4.73
N VAL A 132 -12.71 -4.02 3.90
CA VAL A 132 -12.07 -5.32 4.05
C VAL A 132 -11.35 -5.39 5.40
N PRO A 133 -11.75 -6.29 6.31
CA PRO A 133 -11.21 -6.34 7.65
C PRO A 133 -9.75 -6.81 7.64
N LYS A 134 -8.94 -6.20 8.49
CA LYS A 134 -7.55 -6.55 8.74
C LYS A 134 -7.38 -6.81 10.23
N VAL A 135 -6.94 -8.00 10.61
CA VAL A 135 -6.78 -8.39 12.01
C VAL A 135 -5.30 -8.41 12.37
N TYR A 136 -5.00 -7.76 13.48
CA TYR A 136 -3.65 -7.62 13.99
C TYR A 136 -3.53 -8.15 15.41
N LEU A 137 -2.43 -8.81 15.72
CA LEU A 137 -1.96 -9.03 17.08
C LEU A 137 -1.03 -7.89 17.47
N VAL A 138 -1.33 -7.23 18.57
CA VAL A 138 -0.65 -6.01 19.01
C VAL A 138 -0.17 -6.21 20.45
N LYS A 139 1.14 -6.12 20.70
CA LYS A 139 1.71 -6.08 22.04
C LYS A 139 1.91 -4.64 22.47
N VAL A 140 1.43 -4.32 23.66
CA VAL A 140 1.38 -2.94 24.18
C VAL A 140 2.17 -2.85 25.47
N ALA A 141 2.95 -1.79 25.64
CA ALA A 141 3.63 -1.51 26.89
C ALA A 141 2.64 -0.96 27.92
N GLY A 142 2.62 -1.59 29.11
CA GLY A 142 1.66 -1.29 30.16
C GLY A 142 0.24 -1.71 29.81
N LYS A 143 -0.67 -1.61 30.75
CA LYS A 143 -2.04 -2.11 30.64
C LYS A 143 -3.03 -0.95 30.42
N PRO A 144 -3.58 -0.76 29.20
CA PRO A 144 -4.65 0.21 28.95
C PRO A 144 -5.87 -0.04 29.85
N ASP A 145 -6.43 1.03 30.37
CA ASP A 145 -7.66 0.96 31.14
C ASP A 145 -8.90 0.71 30.28
N ALA A 146 -10.03 0.42 30.89
CA ALA A 146 -11.29 0.15 30.19
C ALA A 146 -11.76 1.38 29.37
N SER A 147 -11.53 2.60 29.87
CA SER A 147 -11.89 3.86 29.19
C SER A 147 -11.07 4.04 27.92
N GLY A 148 -9.74 3.81 27.97
CA GLY A 148 -8.85 3.87 26.82
C GLY A 148 -9.25 2.85 25.74
N LEU A 149 -9.52 1.60 26.13
CA LEU A 149 -9.98 0.58 25.21
C LEU A 149 -11.31 0.93 24.55
N GLU A 150 -12.22 1.55 25.30
CA GLU A 150 -13.51 1.97 24.75
C GLU A 150 -13.36 3.11 23.73
N LYS A 151 -12.42 4.05 23.95
CA LYS A 151 -12.08 5.08 22.95
C LYS A 151 -11.60 4.44 21.65
N LEU A 152 -10.75 3.39 21.71
CA LEU A 152 -10.32 2.67 20.50
C LEU A 152 -11.50 2.03 19.78
N ARG A 153 -12.45 1.44 20.52
CA ARG A 153 -13.64 0.78 19.95
C ARG A 153 -14.58 1.75 19.26
N ARG A 154 -14.76 2.95 19.80
CA ARG A 154 -15.62 4.00 19.20
C ARG A 154 -14.95 4.76 18.07
N GLY A 155 -13.63 4.62 17.94
CA GLY A 155 -12.80 5.45 17.08
C GLY A 155 -12.45 6.78 17.74
N LEU A 156 -11.23 7.21 17.53
CA LEU A 156 -10.67 8.43 18.12
C LEU A 156 -9.95 9.27 17.06
N THR A 157 -9.59 10.48 17.46
CA THR A 157 -8.90 11.41 16.57
C THR A 157 -7.39 11.23 16.73
N ILE A 158 -6.70 10.92 15.65
CA ILE A 158 -5.25 10.70 15.60
C ILE A 158 -4.56 11.75 14.71
N PRO A 159 -3.25 11.97 14.85
CA PRO A 159 -2.47 12.79 13.93
C PRO A 159 -2.54 12.24 12.50
N GLY A 160 -2.94 13.08 11.55
CA GLY A 160 -2.92 12.76 10.12
C GLY A 160 -1.51 12.81 9.51
N GLU A 161 -1.42 12.62 8.22
CA GLU A 161 -0.19 12.88 7.48
C GLU A 161 -0.06 14.37 7.18
N ARG A 162 1.15 14.91 7.24
CA ARG A 162 1.43 16.22 6.67
C ARG A 162 1.35 16.06 5.15
N ASN A 163 0.52 16.84 4.50
CA ASN A 163 0.64 17.02 3.06
C ASN A 163 1.95 17.79 2.80
N VAL A 164 3.05 17.06 2.66
CA VAL A 164 4.25 17.62 2.07
C VAL A 164 4.01 17.57 0.56
N PRO A 165 3.88 18.69 -0.13
CA PRO A 165 3.78 18.70 -1.59
C PRO A 165 4.98 17.95 -2.15
N ALA A 166 4.78 17.19 -3.23
CA ALA A 166 5.82 16.40 -3.91
C ALA A 166 6.86 17.26 -4.65
N ALA A 167 7.19 18.43 -4.15
CA ALA A 167 8.15 19.39 -4.72
C ALA A 167 9.51 19.24 -4.05
N ARG A 168 10.17 18.09 -4.22
CA ARG A 168 11.58 17.95 -3.82
C ARG A 168 12.59 18.55 -4.82
N GLY A 169 12.16 19.00 -5.99
CA GLY A 169 13.03 19.59 -7.01
C GLY A 169 13.12 21.12 -7.03
N GLU A 170 12.07 21.82 -6.57
CA GLU A 170 12.01 23.29 -6.74
C GLU A 170 12.38 24.10 -5.48
N TYR A 171 12.37 23.47 -4.29
CA TYR A 171 12.67 24.19 -3.04
C TYR A 171 14.16 24.51 -2.89
N GLN A 172 15.05 23.61 -3.31
CA GLN A 172 16.50 23.86 -3.24
C GLN A 172 16.97 24.96 -4.19
N ALA A 173 16.26 25.17 -5.32
CA ALA A 173 16.61 26.23 -6.26
C ALA A 173 16.10 27.63 -5.85
N LYS A 174 15.11 27.70 -4.96
CA LYS A 174 14.57 29.00 -4.46
C LYS A 174 15.28 29.51 -3.21
N GLU A 175 15.81 28.63 -2.37
CA GLU A 175 16.58 29.05 -1.19
C GLU A 175 17.96 29.63 -1.56
N MET A 176 18.58 29.16 -2.66
CA MET A 176 19.85 29.72 -3.14
C MET A 176 19.73 31.12 -3.78
N ARG A 177 18.51 31.64 -4.02
CA ARG A 177 18.29 32.94 -4.67
C ARG A 177 17.76 34.03 -3.75
N ARG A 178 17.51 33.74 -2.46
CA ARG A 178 17.16 34.76 -1.46
C ARG A 178 18.29 34.84 -0.44
N GLY A 179 19.23 35.72 -0.77
CA GLY A 179 20.21 36.22 0.19
C GLY A 179 19.51 36.87 1.38
N GLU A 180 20.09 36.65 2.51
CA GLU A 180 20.16 37.46 3.73
C GLU A 180 19.11 38.58 3.82
N ASP A 181 18.13 38.44 4.67
CA ASP A 181 17.26 39.38 5.36
C ASP A 181 15.81 38.88 5.46
N ALA A 182 15.60 37.79 6.22
CA ALA A 182 14.29 37.49 6.77
C ALA A 182 14.48 37.03 8.22
N HIS A 183 14.02 37.84 9.16
CA HIS A 183 14.03 37.54 10.58
C HIS A 183 13.45 36.15 10.87
N ALA A 184 14.22 35.35 11.60
CA ALA A 184 13.92 33.96 11.98
C ALA A 184 12.71 33.80 12.93
N SER A 185 11.93 34.85 13.17
CA SER A 185 10.79 34.85 14.10
C SER A 185 9.47 34.31 13.53
N ASP A 186 9.31 34.25 12.23
CA ASP A 186 7.99 33.85 11.62
C ASP A 186 7.93 32.42 11.10
N LEU A 187 9.02 31.64 11.21
CA LEU A 187 9.06 30.25 10.74
C LEU A 187 8.53 29.22 11.75
N HIS A 188 8.19 29.64 12.96
CA HIS A 188 7.62 28.79 14.01
C HIS A 188 6.11 28.90 14.18
N ALA A 189 5.37 29.42 13.22
CA ALA A 189 3.94 29.23 13.20
C ALA A 189 3.68 27.72 13.12
N SER A 190 3.37 27.12 14.27
CA SER A 190 3.14 25.70 14.47
C SER A 190 2.02 25.24 13.52
N ARG A 191 2.38 24.79 12.32
CA ARG A 191 1.45 24.08 11.43
C ARG A 191 1.07 22.79 12.13
N ARG A 192 0.04 22.87 12.98
CA ARG A 192 -0.54 21.72 13.67
C ARG A 192 -0.83 20.65 12.62
N GLN A 193 -0.36 19.43 12.86
CA GLN A 193 -0.69 18.31 12.00
C GLN A 193 -2.21 18.18 11.91
N PRO A 194 -2.77 17.95 10.70
CA PRO A 194 -4.20 17.71 10.59
C PRO A 194 -4.57 16.52 11.48
N ARG A 195 -5.67 16.62 12.19
CA ARG A 195 -6.17 15.51 12.99
C ARG A 195 -7.30 14.83 12.24
N ILE A 196 -7.29 13.50 12.19
CA ILE A 196 -8.25 12.69 11.43
C ILE A 196 -8.95 11.71 12.37
N LYS A 197 -10.27 11.57 12.25
CA LYS A 197 -11.04 10.58 13.00
C LYS A 197 -10.84 9.19 12.40
N THR A 198 -10.62 8.18 13.24
CA THR A 198 -10.58 6.77 12.84
C THR A 198 -11.99 6.18 12.82
N ALA A 199 -12.17 5.15 12.00
CA ALA A 199 -13.35 4.30 12.13
C ALA A 199 -13.29 3.52 13.45
N PRO A 200 -14.44 3.03 13.95
CA PRO A 200 -14.51 2.10 15.07
C PRO A 200 -13.63 0.87 14.84
N ALA A 201 -12.92 0.41 15.89
CA ALA A 201 -12.09 -0.78 15.85
C ALA A 201 -12.69 -1.86 16.80
N LYS A 202 -12.55 -3.15 16.40
CA LYS A 202 -12.80 -4.23 17.36
C LYS A 202 -11.50 -4.49 18.12
N VAL A 203 -11.55 -4.41 19.46
CA VAL A 203 -10.38 -4.63 20.31
C VAL A 203 -10.76 -5.61 21.39
N ARG A 204 -10.00 -6.73 21.47
CA ARG A 204 -10.15 -7.74 22.52
C ARG A 204 -8.78 -8.14 23.08
N VAL A 205 -8.72 -8.44 24.35
CA VAL A 205 -7.52 -9.02 24.97
C VAL A 205 -7.36 -10.45 24.48
N VAL A 206 -6.14 -10.83 24.08
CA VAL A 206 -5.78 -12.19 23.68
C VAL A 206 -4.94 -12.86 24.76
N ARG A 207 -4.06 -12.09 25.40
CA ARG A 207 -3.19 -12.57 26.48
C ARG A 207 -3.00 -11.46 27.50
N GLU A 208 -3.41 -11.73 28.74
CA GLU A 208 -3.13 -10.90 29.89
C GLU A 208 -1.64 -11.04 30.28
N ALA A 209 -0.98 -9.92 30.54
CA ALA A 209 0.39 -9.82 31.02
C ALA A 209 0.63 -8.37 31.53
N GLU A 210 1.79 -8.07 32.07
CA GLU A 210 2.24 -6.69 32.32
C GLU A 210 2.21 -5.88 31.00
N ASN A 211 2.70 -6.46 29.89
CA ASN A 211 2.59 -5.96 28.54
C ASN A 211 1.65 -6.89 27.73
N PRO A 212 0.35 -6.63 27.74
CA PRO A 212 -0.66 -7.51 27.19
C PRO A 212 -0.66 -7.56 25.66
N TRP A 213 -1.27 -8.60 25.12
CA TRP A 213 -1.56 -8.74 23.70
C TRP A 213 -3.03 -8.49 23.42
N TYR A 214 -3.28 -7.68 22.43
CA TYR A 214 -4.61 -7.39 21.92
C TYR A 214 -4.77 -7.89 20.49
N GLU A 215 -5.95 -8.40 20.17
CA GLU A 215 -6.38 -8.55 18.79
C GLU A 215 -7.15 -7.28 18.42
N VAL A 216 -6.68 -6.63 17.34
CA VAL A 216 -7.27 -5.40 16.82
C VAL A 216 -7.74 -5.63 15.39
N THR A 217 -9.05 -5.43 15.12
CA THR A 217 -9.61 -5.50 13.78
C THR A 217 -9.91 -4.09 13.27
N LEU A 218 -9.35 -3.75 12.11
CA LEU A 218 -9.59 -2.50 11.39
C LEU A 218 -10.23 -2.78 10.03
N THR A 219 -11.14 -1.90 9.58
CA THR A 219 -11.75 -1.93 8.24
C THR A 219 -11.16 -0.87 7.31
N GLU A 220 -10.26 -0.04 7.80
CA GLU A 220 -9.52 0.99 7.08
C GLU A 220 -7.99 0.79 7.23
N GLY A 221 -7.18 1.69 6.69
CA GLY A 221 -5.72 1.59 6.79
C GLY A 221 -5.04 2.94 6.68
N LYS A 222 -5.12 3.76 7.74
CA LYS A 222 -4.38 5.02 7.83
C LYS A 222 -2.91 4.75 8.21
N ASN A 223 -2.04 5.68 7.85
CA ASN A 223 -0.61 5.56 8.16
C ASN A 223 -0.38 5.38 9.66
N ARG A 224 0.33 4.28 10.02
CA ARG A 224 0.68 3.89 11.39
C ARG A 224 -0.51 3.92 12.36
N GLN A 225 -1.72 3.62 11.85
CA GLN A 225 -2.98 3.84 12.57
C GLN A 225 -2.99 3.21 13.95
N ILE A 226 -2.65 1.93 14.08
CA ILE A 226 -2.66 1.21 15.37
C ILE A 226 -1.72 1.88 16.37
N ARG A 227 -0.49 2.23 15.95
CA ARG A 227 0.47 2.92 16.84
C ARG A 227 -0.08 4.24 17.33
N LYS A 228 -0.56 5.08 16.44
CA LYS A 228 -1.17 6.37 16.78
C LYS A 228 -2.40 6.23 17.68
N MET A 229 -3.24 5.22 17.45
CA MET A 229 -4.42 4.95 18.28
C MET A 229 -4.03 4.60 19.73
N PHE A 230 -3.03 3.74 19.93
CA PHE A 230 -2.56 3.40 21.27
C PHE A 230 -1.76 4.54 21.92
N GLU A 231 -0.98 5.29 21.16
CA GLU A 231 -0.28 6.49 21.63
C GLU A 231 -1.26 7.57 22.14
N GLU A 232 -2.41 7.77 21.50
CA GLU A 232 -3.45 8.72 21.94
C GLU A 232 -4.12 8.32 23.27
N ILE A 233 -4.03 7.06 23.68
CA ILE A 233 -4.49 6.60 25.00
C ILE A 233 -3.34 6.38 25.97
N GLY A 234 -2.12 6.87 25.64
CA GLY A 234 -0.96 6.87 26.53
C GLY A 234 -0.12 5.59 26.52
N HIS A 235 -0.29 4.71 25.54
CA HIS A 235 0.41 3.42 25.51
C HIS A 235 1.26 3.23 24.26
N HIS A 236 2.49 2.75 24.44
CA HIS A 236 3.40 2.43 23.33
C HIS A 236 3.15 1.03 22.77
N VAL A 237 3.18 0.91 21.44
CA VAL A 237 3.05 -0.38 20.76
C VAL A 237 4.42 -1.00 20.49
N GLU A 238 4.73 -2.10 21.17
CA GLU A 238 5.99 -2.83 21.04
C GLU A 238 6.04 -3.66 19.76
N LYS A 239 4.98 -4.45 19.49
CA LYS A 239 4.91 -5.35 18.34
C LYS A 239 3.56 -5.26 17.63
N ILE A 240 3.58 -5.38 16.30
CA ILE A 240 2.39 -5.49 15.46
C ILE A 240 2.62 -6.64 14.48
N LYS A 241 1.68 -7.60 14.44
CA LYS A 241 1.66 -8.67 13.46
C LYS A 241 0.28 -8.75 12.81
N ARG A 242 0.17 -8.53 11.51
CA ARG A 242 -1.11 -8.75 10.79
C ARG A 242 -1.30 -10.25 10.56
N VAL A 243 -2.37 -10.80 11.14
CA VAL A 243 -2.66 -12.25 11.08
C VAL A 243 -3.77 -12.60 10.12
N LYS A 244 -4.65 -11.62 9.75
CA LYS A 244 -5.69 -11.83 8.73
C LYS A 244 -5.83 -10.61 7.83
N TYR A 245 -6.21 -10.84 6.58
CA TYR A 245 -6.55 -9.82 5.60
C TYR A 245 -7.76 -10.29 4.78
N GLY A 246 -8.94 -9.72 5.05
CA GLY A 246 -10.19 -10.25 4.56
C GLY A 246 -10.37 -11.72 4.94
N PRO A 247 -10.61 -12.61 3.95
CA PRO A 247 -10.77 -14.04 4.20
C PRO A 247 -9.46 -14.79 4.43
N LEU A 248 -8.30 -14.16 4.17
CA LEU A 248 -7.00 -14.81 4.29
C LEU A 248 -6.52 -14.84 5.73
N VAL A 249 -5.96 -15.97 6.13
CA VAL A 249 -5.27 -16.18 7.41
C VAL A 249 -3.80 -16.43 7.15
N LEU A 250 -2.94 -15.92 8.01
CA LEU A 250 -1.50 -16.14 7.95
C LEU A 250 -1.17 -17.57 8.33
N ASP A 251 -0.60 -18.34 7.41
CA ASP A 251 -0.34 -19.78 7.53
C ASP A 251 1.07 -20.22 7.07
N VAL A 252 1.95 -19.26 6.79
CA VAL A 252 3.35 -19.52 6.43
C VAL A 252 4.31 -18.93 7.47
N PRO A 253 5.51 -19.51 7.67
CA PRO A 253 6.54 -18.99 8.56
C PRO A 253 7.01 -17.57 8.20
N PRO A 254 7.62 -16.80 9.13
CA PRO A 254 8.20 -15.50 8.85
C PRO A 254 9.26 -15.56 7.73
N GLY A 255 9.16 -14.66 6.77
CA GLY A 255 10.05 -14.58 5.58
C GLY A 255 9.61 -15.48 4.43
N GLU A 256 8.69 -16.40 4.66
CA GLU A 256 8.19 -17.30 3.62
C GLU A 256 6.93 -16.77 2.95
N HIS A 257 6.70 -17.25 1.74
CA HIS A 257 5.53 -16.92 0.95
C HIS A 257 4.94 -18.16 0.27
N ARG A 258 3.68 -18.06 -0.12
CA ARG A 258 3.02 -19.04 -1.00
C ARG A 258 2.09 -18.37 -2.00
N HIS A 259 1.80 -19.06 -3.08
CA HIS A 259 0.72 -18.66 -3.97
C HIS A 259 -0.64 -18.87 -3.30
N LEU A 260 -1.61 -18.02 -3.64
CA LEU A 260 -3.00 -18.23 -3.25
C LEU A 260 -3.64 -19.28 -4.16
N SER A 261 -4.49 -20.11 -3.58
CA SER A 261 -5.35 -21.03 -4.32
C SER A 261 -6.50 -20.29 -5.04
N PRO A 262 -7.06 -20.84 -6.12
CA PRO A 262 -8.20 -20.22 -6.81
C PRO A 262 -9.39 -19.90 -5.89
N PRO A 263 -9.78 -20.78 -4.92
CA PRO A 263 -10.84 -20.45 -3.97
C PRO A 263 -10.53 -19.24 -3.07
N GLU A 264 -9.26 -19.06 -2.65
CA GLU A 264 -8.84 -17.90 -1.85
C GLU A 264 -8.95 -16.61 -2.66
N VAL A 265 -8.52 -16.62 -3.92
CA VAL A 265 -8.65 -15.49 -4.84
C VAL A 265 -10.14 -15.13 -5.05
N GLN A 266 -11.00 -16.14 -5.23
CA GLN A 266 -12.43 -15.92 -5.38
C GLN A 266 -13.05 -15.28 -4.13
N LYS A 267 -12.70 -15.76 -2.93
CA LYS A 267 -13.12 -15.16 -1.66
C LYS A 267 -12.65 -13.71 -1.51
N LEU A 268 -11.40 -13.41 -1.93
CA LEU A 268 -10.89 -12.03 -1.92
C LEU A 268 -11.67 -11.11 -2.86
N ARG A 269 -11.99 -11.57 -4.07
CA ARG A 269 -12.83 -10.83 -5.04
C ARG A 269 -14.22 -10.56 -4.46
N GLY A 270 -14.84 -11.57 -3.85
CA GLY A 270 -16.11 -11.41 -3.14
C GLY A 270 -16.07 -10.36 -2.02
N ALA A 271 -14.97 -10.31 -1.26
CA ALA A 271 -14.79 -9.36 -0.18
C ALA A 271 -14.65 -7.89 -0.65
N THR A 272 -14.27 -7.66 -1.91
CA THR A 272 -14.17 -6.29 -2.48
C THR A 272 -15.46 -5.80 -3.13
N GLY A 273 -16.50 -6.64 -3.23
CA GLY A 273 -17.70 -6.35 -4.01
C GLY A 273 -17.46 -6.33 -5.53
N THR A 274 -16.28 -6.71 -5.97
CA THR A 274 -15.92 -6.76 -7.39
C THR A 274 -16.44 -8.06 -7.98
N ARG A 275 -17.52 -8.01 -8.78
CA ARG A 275 -17.97 -9.18 -9.56
C ARG A 275 -16.88 -9.55 -10.57
N ALA A 276 -16.57 -10.84 -10.66
CA ALA A 276 -15.71 -11.35 -11.71
C ALA A 276 -16.31 -10.97 -13.07
N ARG A 277 -15.58 -10.22 -13.89
CA ARG A 277 -15.85 -10.15 -15.33
C ARG A 277 -15.15 -11.37 -15.91
N PHE A 278 -15.95 -12.37 -16.28
CA PHE A 278 -15.52 -13.48 -17.12
C PHE A 278 -15.38 -13.01 -18.57
#